data_a7f1e3fe319b284d258f30188163a050
#
_entry.id   a7f1e3fe319b284d258f30188163a050
#
_cell.length_a   1.000
_cell.length_b   1.000
_cell.length_c   1.000
_cell.angle_alpha   90.00
_cell.angle_beta   90.00
_cell.angle_gamma   90.00
#
_symmetry.space_group_name_H-M   'P 1'
#
loop_
_entity.id
_entity.type
_entity.pdbx_description
1 polymer ?
#
loop_
_entity_poly.entity_id
_entity_poly.type
_entity_poly.pdbx_seq_one_letter_code
_entity_poly.pdbx_strand_id
1 'polypeptide(L)'
;MTPTAGRVEGLQGRHVLLALCVFFGVMFVVNGIFVYAAITTFSGGDTSDPYRKGLNYNATLKADERQAERGWQTDLAYDTKTRRLQLSFLDMQAAPVSGLNIRAKLSRPATDKEDRHIVLAETSQGVYAAAIDLAPGLWILSVSSRTSGTHTGGLYRLKRRLFVPETP
;
A
#
# COMPACT_ATOMS: atom_id res chain seq x y z
N MET A 1 -0.92 -21.46 81.93
CA MET A 1 -1.44 -20.96 80.70
C MET A 1 -0.31 -20.99 79.66
N THR A 2 -0.30 -22.03 78.82
CA THR A 2 0.69 -22.23 77.76
C THR A 2 0.13 -21.64 76.46
N PRO A 3 0.83 -20.78 75.75
CA PRO A 3 0.36 -20.26 74.47
C PRO A 3 0.47 -21.33 73.40
N THR A 4 -0.64 -21.64 72.76
CA THR A 4 -0.72 -22.49 71.55
C THR A 4 -0.02 -21.78 70.42
N ALA A 5 1.19 -22.23 70.06
CA ALA A 5 1.88 -21.77 68.85
C ALA A 5 1.09 -22.24 67.66
N GLY A 6 0.44 -21.30 66.96
CA GLY A 6 -0.23 -21.54 65.70
C GLY A 6 0.80 -22.07 64.67
N ARG A 7 0.58 -23.27 64.16
CA ARG A 7 1.38 -23.90 63.11
C ARG A 7 1.24 -23.04 61.81
N VAL A 8 2.22 -22.25 61.48
CA VAL A 8 2.30 -21.57 60.19
C VAL A 8 2.51 -22.68 59.19
N GLU A 9 1.47 -23.00 58.39
CA GLU A 9 1.63 -23.91 57.25
C GLU A 9 2.62 -23.32 56.26
N GLY A 10 3.84 -23.86 56.30
CA GLY A 10 4.95 -23.36 55.44
C GLY A 10 4.63 -23.63 53.99
N LEU A 11 4.91 -22.67 53.14
CA LEU A 11 4.86 -22.80 51.70
C LEU A 11 5.62 -24.05 51.25
N GLN A 12 4.91 -25.01 50.70
CA GLN A 12 5.52 -26.26 50.21
C GLN A 12 6.04 -26.01 48.77
N GLY A 13 7.19 -26.60 48.43
CA GLY A 13 7.79 -26.46 47.08
C GLY A 13 6.84 -26.69 45.92
N ARG A 14 5.81 -27.56 46.10
CA ARG A 14 4.76 -27.80 45.11
C ARG A 14 3.91 -26.52 44.81
N HIS A 15 3.66 -25.69 45.80
CA HIS A 15 2.90 -24.46 45.65
C HIS A 15 3.72 -23.42 44.87
N VAL A 16 5.02 -23.35 45.14
CA VAL A 16 5.93 -22.48 44.39
C VAL A 16 6.04 -22.95 42.95
N LEU A 17 6.20 -24.25 42.72
CA LEU A 17 6.26 -24.80 41.36
C LEU A 17 4.96 -24.51 40.60
N LEU A 18 3.81 -24.72 41.21
CA LEU A 18 2.51 -24.45 40.62
C LEU A 18 2.36 -22.96 40.24
N ALA A 19 2.72 -22.06 41.16
CA ALA A 19 2.69 -20.62 40.91
C ALA A 19 3.56 -20.24 39.74
N LEU A 20 4.77 -20.83 39.66
CA LEU A 20 5.70 -20.61 38.55
C LEU A 20 5.15 -21.11 37.22
N CYS A 21 4.56 -22.32 37.20
CA CYS A 21 3.93 -22.87 35.99
C CYS A 21 2.75 -22.02 35.54
N VAL A 22 1.91 -21.52 36.45
CA VAL A 22 0.78 -20.64 36.14
C VAL A 22 1.31 -19.30 35.57
N PHE A 23 2.30 -18.71 36.21
CA PHE A 23 2.90 -17.45 35.77
C PHE A 23 3.46 -17.55 34.35
N PHE A 24 4.31 -18.57 34.11
CA PHE A 24 4.85 -18.75 32.76
C PHE A 24 3.78 -19.18 31.74
N GLY A 25 2.80 -19.97 32.16
CA GLY A 25 1.68 -20.34 31.31
C GLY A 25 0.88 -19.14 30.81
N VAL A 26 0.54 -18.22 31.70
CA VAL A 26 -0.13 -16.96 31.35
C VAL A 26 0.76 -16.13 30.42
N MET A 27 2.05 -16.01 30.74
CA MET A 27 3.00 -15.28 29.92
C MET A 27 3.07 -15.84 28.49
N PHE A 28 3.14 -17.16 28.33
CA PHE A 28 3.15 -17.78 26.99
C PHE A 28 1.85 -17.57 26.23
N VAL A 29 0.70 -17.66 26.90
CA VAL A 29 -0.61 -17.41 26.26
C VAL A 29 -0.70 -15.97 25.77
N VAL A 30 -0.37 -15.00 26.59
CA VAL A 30 -0.39 -13.57 26.20
C VAL A 30 0.56 -13.29 25.04
N ASN A 31 1.80 -13.79 25.11
CA ASN A 31 2.74 -13.61 23.99
C ASN A 31 2.27 -14.32 22.72
N GLY A 32 1.66 -15.50 22.83
CA GLY A 32 1.06 -16.20 21.69
C GLY A 32 -0.05 -15.39 21.01
N ILE A 33 -0.90 -14.73 21.80
CA ILE A 33 -1.94 -13.83 21.29
C ILE A 33 -1.30 -12.63 20.55
N PHE A 34 -0.26 -12.02 21.12
CA PHE A 34 0.44 -10.92 20.45
C PHE A 34 1.10 -11.34 19.14
N VAL A 35 1.75 -12.50 19.10
CA VAL A 35 2.34 -13.04 17.87
C VAL A 35 1.26 -13.30 16.83
N TYR A 36 0.16 -13.93 17.22
CA TYR A 36 -0.98 -14.16 16.34
C TYR A 36 -1.54 -12.85 15.76
N ALA A 37 -1.81 -11.87 16.63
CA ALA A 37 -2.28 -10.56 16.21
C ALA A 37 -1.27 -9.86 15.28
N ALA A 38 0.02 -9.91 15.61
CA ALA A 38 1.07 -9.33 14.75
C ALA A 38 1.10 -9.94 13.35
N ILE A 39 1.04 -11.27 13.24
CA ILE A 39 1.07 -11.96 11.95
C ILE A 39 -0.21 -11.68 11.13
N THR A 40 -1.38 -11.66 11.78
CA THR A 40 -2.66 -11.46 11.09
C THR A 40 -2.91 -10.01 10.68
N THR A 41 -2.33 -9.04 11.40
CA THR A 41 -2.45 -7.61 11.09
C THR A 41 -1.29 -7.08 10.26
N PHE A 42 -0.21 -7.86 10.11
CA PHE A 42 0.94 -7.45 9.31
C PHE A 42 0.57 -7.44 7.82
N SER A 43 0.48 -6.26 7.24
CA SER A 43 0.16 -6.05 5.81
C SER A 43 1.36 -6.21 4.87
N GLY A 44 2.46 -6.80 5.34
CA GLY A 44 3.68 -6.94 4.54
C GLY A 44 4.50 -5.66 4.44
N GLY A 45 5.77 -5.81 4.06
CA GLY A 45 6.61 -4.66 3.74
C GLY A 45 6.26 -4.11 2.35
N ASP A 46 6.09 -2.80 2.22
CA ASP A 46 5.84 -2.09 0.94
C ASP A 46 7.00 -2.28 -0.08
N THR A 47 8.05 -2.97 0.34
CA THR A 47 9.24 -3.20 -0.49
C THR A 47 9.61 -4.66 -0.51
N SER A 48 9.24 -5.34 -1.58
CA SER A 48 9.57 -6.76 -1.82
C SER A 48 11.07 -7.03 -1.94
N ASP A 49 11.90 -6.01 -2.17
CA ASP A 49 13.36 -6.16 -2.25
C ASP A 49 14.08 -4.82 -2.11
N PRO A 50 14.45 -4.39 -0.88
CA PRO A 50 15.18 -3.13 -0.64
C PRO A 50 16.55 -3.09 -1.32
N TYR A 51 17.24 -4.23 -1.37
CA TYR A 51 18.56 -4.35 -1.96
C TYR A 51 18.53 -4.16 -3.47
N ARG A 52 17.59 -4.80 -4.18
CA ARG A 52 17.39 -4.61 -5.61
C ARG A 52 16.95 -3.20 -5.96
N LYS A 53 16.16 -2.54 -5.10
CA LYS A 53 15.84 -1.10 -5.26
C LYS A 53 17.11 -0.25 -5.21
N GLY A 54 18.03 -0.55 -4.30
CA GLY A 54 19.32 0.14 -4.19
C GLY A 54 20.18 -0.04 -5.45
N LEU A 55 20.32 -1.26 -5.95
CA LEU A 55 21.08 -1.55 -7.17
C LEU A 55 20.50 -0.85 -8.41
N ASN A 56 19.18 -0.73 -8.49
CA ASN A 56 18.49 -0.10 -9.60
C ASN A 56 18.28 1.41 -9.41
N TYR A 57 18.79 2.01 -8.33
CA TYR A 57 18.59 3.42 -8.02
C TYR A 57 19.05 4.33 -9.14
N ASN A 58 20.26 4.14 -9.65
CA ASN A 58 20.82 4.93 -10.75
C ASN A 58 20.01 4.76 -12.05
N ALA A 59 19.50 3.56 -12.32
CA ALA A 59 18.65 3.34 -13.49
C ALA A 59 17.30 4.06 -13.33
N THR A 60 16.76 4.11 -12.12
CA THR A 60 15.53 4.84 -11.81
C THR A 60 15.73 6.34 -11.95
N LEU A 61 16.85 6.88 -11.44
CA LEU A 61 17.18 8.30 -11.56
C LEU A 61 17.26 8.74 -13.04
N LYS A 62 18.00 7.98 -13.87
CA LYS A 62 18.08 8.24 -15.30
C LYS A 62 16.73 8.13 -16.02
N ALA A 63 15.84 7.26 -15.55
CA ALA A 63 14.49 7.13 -16.10
C ALA A 63 13.63 8.33 -15.72
N ASP A 64 13.76 8.84 -14.50
CA ASP A 64 13.03 10.00 -14.00
C ASP A 64 13.52 11.30 -14.69
N GLU A 65 14.84 11.45 -14.93
CA GLU A 65 15.41 12.55 -15.72
C GLU A 65 14.84 12.57 -17.15
N ARG A 66 14.87 11.43 -17.86
CA ARG A 66 14.28 11.31 -19.20
C ARG A 66 12.77 11.55 -19.21
N GLN A 67 12.08 11.22 -18.12
CA GLN A 67 10.66 11.51 -17.97
C GLN A 67 10.42 13.01 -17.79
N ALA A 68 11.26 13.69 -16.99
CA ALA A 68 11.19 15.13 -16.81
C ALA A 68 11.47 15.89 -18.12
N GLU A 69 12.44 15.44 -18.94
CA GLU A 69 12.74 16.00 -20.24
C GLU A 69 11.56 15.96 -21.23
N ARG A 70 10.63 14.98 -21.06
CA ARG A 70 9.41 14.91 -21.91
C ARG A 70 8.42 16.01 -21.61
N GLY A 71 8.48 16.61 -20.41
CA GLY A 71 7.60 17.71 -20.00
C GLY A 71 6.10 17.39 -20.07
N TRP A 72 5.72 16.12 -19.96
CA TRP A 72 4.31 15.73 -20.04
C TRP A 72 3.52 16.27 -18.85
N GLN A 73 2.44 16.93 -19.16
CA GLN A 73 1.46 17.37 -18.18
C GLN A 73 0.36 16.33 -18.06
N THR A 74 -0.03 16.04 -16.83
CA THR A 74 -1.06 15.02 -16.55
C THR A 74 -2.11 15.58 -15.61
N ASP A 75 -3.36 15.37 -15.97
CA ASP A 75 -4.50 15.68 -15.11
C ASP A 75 -5.26 14.42 -14.76
N LEU A 76 -5.71 14.33 -13.50
CA LEU A 76 -6.39 13.18 -12.93
C LEU A 76 -7.77 13.60 -12.41
N ALA A 77 -8.82 12.99 -12.92
CA ALA A 77 -10.17 13.18 -12.45
C ALA A 77 -10.84 11.84 -12.10
N TYR A 78 -11.66 11.85 -11.06
CA TYR A 78 -12.54 10.75 -10.70
C TYR A 78 -13.97 11.26 -10.54
N ASP A 79 -14.85 10.72 -11.34
CA ASP A 79 -16.28 11.03 -11.24
C ASP A 79 -16.97 9.95 -10.39
N THR A 80 -17.45 10.34 -9.23
CA THR A 80 -18.16 9.47 -8.28
C THR A 80 -19.51 8.99 -8.78
N LYS A 81 -20.19 9.79 -9.64
CA LYS A 81 -21.51 9.44 -10.20
C LYS A 81 -21.39 8.35 -11.25
N THR A 82 -20.44 8.50 -12.16
CA THR A 82 -20.20 7.53 -13.26
C THR A 82 -19.18 6.46 -12.86
N ARG A 83 -18.56 6.55 -11.67
CA ARG A 83 -17.50 5.66 -11.17
C ARG A 83 -16.38 5.50 -12.19
N ARG A 84 -15.99 6.61 -12.80
CA ARG A 84 -15.00 6.64 -13.87
C ARG A 84 -13.75 7.39 -13.44
N LEU A 85 -12.62 6.71 -13.51
CA LEU A 85 -11.31 7.30 -13.39
C LEU A 85 -10.84 7.75 -14.77
N GLN A 86 -10.39 9.00 -14.89
CA GLN A 86 -9.91 9.58 -16.13
C GLN A 86 -8.54 10.20 -15.91
N LEU A 87 -7.64 9.99 -16.83
CA LEU A 87 -6.28 10.51 -16.83
C LEU A 87 -5.98 11.09 -18.22
N SER A 88 -5.60 12.35 -18.28
CA SER A 88 -5.21 13.02 -19.52
C SER A 88 -3.71 13.25 -19.57
N PHE A 89 -3.14 13.17 -20.78
CA PHE A 89 -1.74 13.42 -21.05
C PHE A 89 -1.57 14.46 -22.15
N LEU A 90 -0.83 15.51 -21.86
CA LEU A 90 -0.45 16.52 -22.81
C LEU A 90 1.09 16.61 -22.86
N ASP A 91 1.66 16.91 -24.00
CA ASP A 91 3.09 17.20 -24.15
C ASP A 91 3.41 18.66 -23.80
N MET A 92 4.69 19.07 -23.98
CA MET A 92 5.13 20.45 -23.74
C MET A 92 4.45 21.50 -24.62
N GLN A 93 3.92 21.11 -25.76
CA GLN A 93 3.18 21.94 -26.71
C GLN A 93 1.66 21.90 -26.46
N ALA A 94 1.23 21.31 -25.34
CA ALA A 94 -0.18 21.05 -25.01
C ALA A 94 -0.91 20.16 -26.04
N ALA A 95 -0.18 19.39 -26.84
CA ALA A 95 -0.77 18.40 -27.73
C ALA A 95 -1.07 17.09 -26.97
N PRO A 96 -2.19 16.41 -27.32
CA PRO A 96 -2.57 15.18 -26.63
C PRO A 96 -1.62 14.03 -26.97
N VAL A 97 -1.18 13.28 -25.96
CA VAL A 97 -0.30 12.11 -26.09
C VAL A 97 -1.14 10.85 -26.20
N SER A 98 -1.29 10.32 -27.41
CA SER A 98 -2.09 9.14 -27.73
C SER A 98 -1.26 7.86 -27.82
N GLY A 99 -1.94 6.69 -27.82
CA GLY A 99 -1.30 5.38 -28.02
C GLY A 99 -0.50 4.87 -26.81
N LEU A 100 -0.83 5.31 -25.61
CA LEU A 100 -0.21 4.81 -24.39
C LEU A 100 -0.89 3.55 -23.87
N ASN A 101 -0.13 2.54 -23.51
CA ASN A 101 -0.63 1.42 -22.71
C ASN A 101 -0.48 1.74 -21.23
N ILE A 102 -1.57 2.11 -20.59
CA ILE A 102 -1.58 2.60 -19.20
C ILE A 102 -2.08 1.53 -18.25
N ARG A 103 -1.20 1.14 -17.33
CA ARG A 103 -1.55 0.30 -16.19
C ARG A 103 -1.48 1.14 -14.93
N ALA A 104 -2.50 1.03 -14.10
CA ALA A 104 -2.57 1.76 -12.85
C ALA A 104 -2.85 0.81 -11.69
N LYS A 105 -2.22 1.12 -10.57
CA LYS A 105 -2.47 0.51 -9.27
C LYS A 105 -3.07 1.59 -8.37
N LEU A 106 -4.23 1.32 -7.80
CA LEU A 106 -4.84 2.11 -6.75
C LEU A 106 -4.64 1.37 -5.43
N SER A 107 -4.12 2.06 -4.43
CA SER A 107 -3.84 1.50 -3.11
C SER A 107 -4.26 2.46 -2.00
N ARG A 108 -4.57 1.90 -0.83
CA ARG A 108 -4.77 2.70 0.38
C ARG A 108 -3.42 2.98 1.07
N PRO A 109 -3.25 4.12 1.76
CA PRO A 109 -2.01 4.40 2.49
C PRO A 109 -1.71 3.41 3.63
N ALA A 110 -2.76 2.87 4.26
CA ALA A 110 -2.65 2.07 5.48
C ALA A 110 -2.76 0.55 5.26
N THR A 111 -3.15 0.09 4.07
CA THR A 111 -3.36 -1.35 3.81
C THR A 111 -3.20 -1.67 2.33
N ASP A 112 -2.67 -2.84 2.02
CA ASP A 112 -2.59 -3.41 0.67
C ASP A 112 -3.79 -4.32 0.32
N LYS A 113 -4.65 -4.61 1.30
CA LYS A 113 -5.81 -5.52 1.13
C LYS A 113 -6.83 -5.01 0.11
N GLU A 114 -6.87 -3.70 -0.11
CA GLU A 114 -7.77 -3.05 -1.06
C GLU A 114 -7.08 -2.67 -2.39
N ASP A 115 -5.88 -3.15 -2.63
CA ASP A 115 -5.15 -2.86 -3.85
C ASP A 115 -5.94 -3.27 -5.10
N ARG A 116 -6.07 -2.35 -6.04
CA ARG A 116 -6.76 -2.54 -7.31
C ARG A 116 -5.82 -2.30 -8.47
N HIS A 117 -5.75 -3.26 -9.39
CA HIS A 117 -5.00 -3.11 -10.64
C HIS A 117 -5.97 -2.92 -11.78
N ILE A 118 -5.77 -1.86 -12.57
CA ILE A 118 -6.62 -1.52 -13.69
C ILE A 118 -5.79 -1.16 -14.92
N VAL A 119 -6.39 -1.34 -16.08
CA VAL A 119 -5.86 -0.86 -17.36
C VAL A 119 -6.79 0.25 -17.84
N LEU A 120 -6.22 1.40 -18.16
CA LEU A 120 -6.99 2.51 -18.72
C LEU A 120 -6.95 2.40 -20.24
N ALA A 121 -8.13 2.44 -20.85
CA ALA A 121 -8.29 2.48 -22.30
C ALA A 121 -8.36 3.93 -22.79
N GLU A 122 -7.77 4.20 -23.94
CA GLU A 122 -7.91 5.50 -24.59
C GLU A 122 -9.34 5.71 -25.07
N THR A 123 -9.99 6.78 -24.62
CA THR A 123 -11.38 7.10 -24.94
C THR A 123 -11.49 8.28 -25.91
N SER A 124 -10.51 9.15 -25.91
CA SER A 124 -10.28 10.20 -26.89
C SER A 124 -8.79 10.51 -26.91
N GLN A 125 -8.32 11.29 -27.88
CA GLN A 125 -6.90 11.59 -28.05
C GLN A 125 -6.30 12.11 -26.72
N GLY A 126 -5.31 11.37 -26.20
CA GLY A 126 -4.61 11.71 -24.96
C GLY A 126 -5.43 11.55 -23.68
N VAL A 127 -6.65 11.03 -23.75
CA VAL A 127 -7.52 10.82 -22.57
C VAL A 127 -7.77 9.34 -22.39
N TYR A 128 -7.42 8.85 -21.22
CA TYR A 128 -7.49 7.44 -20.83
C TYR A 128 -8.44 7.28 -19.66
N ALA A 129 -9.33 6.30 -19.74
CA ALA A 129 -10.30 6.08 -18.67
C ALA A 129 -10.52 4.61 -18.37
N ALA A 130 -10.98 4.34 -17.14
CA ALA A 130 -11.45 3.04 -16.71
C ALA A 130 -12.63 3.22 -15.75
N ALA A 131 -13.58 2.30 -15.79
CA ALA A 131 -14.62 2.21 -14.78
C ALA A 131 -14.06 1.49 -13.55
N ILE A 132 -14.17 2.12 -12.40
CA ILE A 132 -13.76 1.54 -11.12
C ILE A 132 -14.58 2.12 -9.99
N ASP A 133 -15.07 1.26 -9.11
CA ASP A 133 -15.78 1.67 -7.91
C ASP A 133 -14.78 1.82 -6.75
N LEU A 134 -14.63 3.04 -6.27
CA LEU A 134 -13.72 3.38 -5.17
C LEU A 134 -14.53 3.79 -3.95
N ALA A 135 -14.28 3.14 -2.82
CA ALA A 135 -14.83 3.56 -1.55
C ALA A 135 -14.29 4.94 -1.15
N PRO A 136 -15.06 5.74 -0.39
CA PRO A 136 -14.64 7.05 0.08
C PRO A 136 -13.30 7.04 0.81
N GLY A 137 -12.60 8.17 0.77
CA GLY A 137 -11.33 8.38 1.45
C GLY A 137 -10.13 8.58 0.51
N LEU A 138 -8.94 8.47 1.07
CA LEU A 138 -7.68 8.73 0.36
C LEU A 138 -7.20 7.47 -0.37
N TRP A 139 -6.90 7.64 -1.65
CA TRP A 139 -6.27 6.64 -2.51
C TRP A 139 -4.95 7.14 -3.08
N ILE A 140 -4.04 6.24 -3.33
CA ILE A 140 -2.79 6.50 -4.04
C ILE A 140 -2.88 5.82 -5.40
N LEU A 141 -2.90 6.62 -6.45
CA LEU A 141 -2.82 6.15 -7.82
C LEU A 141 -1.35 6.07 -8.24
N SER A 142 -0.89 4.89 -8.61
CA SER A 142 0.43 4.64 -9.19
C SER A 142 0.24 4.18 -10.63
N VAL A 143 0.65 5.02 -11.58
CA VAL A 143 0.52 4.75 -13.00
C VAL A 143 1.87 4.32 -13.57
N SER A 144 1.82 3.31 -14.44
CA SER A 144 2.92 2.97 -15.32
C SER A 144 2.41 2.90 -16.76
N SER A 145 3.02 3.65 -17.66
CA SER A 145 2.67 3.58 -19.08
C SER A 145 3.88 3.20 -19.92
N ARG A 146 3.60 2.48 -21.00
CA ARG A 146 4.56 2.20 -22.06
C ARG A 146 3.99 2.74 -23.37
N THR A 147 4.82 3.41 -24.13
CA THR A 147 4.45 3.87 -25.45
C THR A 147 4.48 2.67 -26.41
N SER A 148 3.38 2.41 -27.11
CA SER A 148 3.32 1.46 -28.23
C SER A 148 3.62 2.23 -29.49
N GLY A 149 4.89 2.29 -29.94
CA GLY A 149 5.23 2.94 -31.22
C GLY A 149 6.61 3.61 -31.23
N THR A 150 6.90 4.28 -32.32
CA THR A 150 8.16 4.89 -32.75
C THR A 150 8.71 6.01 -31.85
N HIS A 151 7.96 6.46 -30.86
CA HIS A 151 8.46 7.41 -29.87
C HIS A 151 9.29 6.64 -28.84
N THR A 152 10.53 6.97 -28.70
CA THR A 152 11.56 6.37 -27.85
C THR A 152 10.96 5.91 -26.49
N GLY A 153 10.56 4.65 -26.46
CA GLY A 153 9.65 4.08 -25.47
C GLY A 153 10.28 3.85 -24.10
N GLY A 154 10.35 4.88 -23.31
CA GLY A 154 10.65 4.74 -21.90
C GLY A 154 9.39 4.52 -21.07
N LEU A 155 9.55 3.85 -19.94
CA LEU A 155 8.51 3.72 -18.94
C LEU A 155 8.20 5.11 -18.35
N TYR A 156 6.95 5.57 -18.45
CA TYR A 156 6.47 6.75 -17.71
C TYR A 156 5.84 6.30 -16.41
N ARG A 157 6.20 6.96 -15.31
CA ARG A 157 5.68 6.68 -13.98
C ARG A 157 5.06 7.94 -13.38
N LEU A 158 3.88 7.77 -12.79
CA LEU A 158 3.19 8.84 -12.10
C LEU A 158 2.64 8.30 -10.79
N LYS A 159 2.82 9.05 -9.70
CA LYS A 159 2.17 8.77 -8.42
C LYS A 159 1.37 10.00 -8.00
N ARG A 160 0.07 9.84 -7.78
CA ARG A 160 -0.84 10.92 -7.39
C ARG A 160 -1.74 10.47 -6.24
N ARG A 161 -2.12 11.40 -5.41
CA ARG A 161 -3.14 11.21 -4.38
C ARG A 161 -4.49 11.57 -4.96
N LEU A 162 -5.47 10.73 -4.71
CA LEU A 162 -6.85 10.92 -5.11
C LEU A 162 -7.72 10.85 -3.85
N PHE A 163 -8.49 11.90 -3.59
CA PHE A 163 -9.48 11.90 -2.53
C PHE A 163 -10.86 11.64 -3.13
N VAL A 164 -11.52 10.59 -2.66
CA VAL A 164 -12.90 10.26 -3.04
C VAL A 164 -13.80 10.73 -1.90
N PRO A 165 -14.69 11.72 -2.15
CA PRO A 165 -15.62 12.20 -1.11
C PRO A 165 -16.66 11.13 -0.78
N GLU A 166 -17.21 11.21 0.43
CA GLU A 166 -18.42 10.46 0.77
C GLU A 166 -19.56 10.98 -0.09
N THR A 167 -20.27 10.06 -0.71
CA THR A 167 -21.51 10.44 -1.46
C THR A 167 -22.60 10.65 -0.42
N PRO A 168 -23.29 11.82 -0.39
CA PRO A 168 -24.35 12.08 0.55
C PRO A 168 -25.52 11.13 0.39
#